data_6926e53375bae3f368b0e0f1d1b20ab6
#
_entry.id   6926e53375bae3f368b0e0f1d1b20ab6
#
_cell.length_a   1.000
_cell.length_b   1.000
_cell.length_c   1.000
_cell.angle_alpha   90.00
_cell.angle_beta   90.00
_cell.angle_gamma   90.00
#
_symmetry.space_group_name_H-M   'P 1'
#
loop_
_entity.id
_entity.type
_entity.pdbx_description
1 polymer ?
#
loop_
_entity_poly.entity_id
_entity_poly.type
_entity_poly.pdbx_seq_one_letter_code
_entity_poly.pdbx_strand_id
1 'polypeptide(L)'
;TKVINGTTKISGTDINTIYAKTAPSKVQYIAIKNFWYYLNDAQFGWNAVQNADGYQLQVKNYKGKNLYNGYTSSTYQDITPFFKNVFTKARARAYVQVNGQRVFGPWSGFTYTASSSSVKVIRSASKKKITVKWKKIKGATSYTIYASTKQNSGFKKIKTISAKKKSSYTFKKIGKKKLKKNKRYYVRVSYNTKVGKKTVKSKIEAVASVY
;
A
#
# COMPACT_ATOMS: atom_id res chain seq x y z
N THR A 1 -1.22 -39.13 18.54
CA THR A 1 -0.82 -38.08 17.59
C THR A 1 -0.21 -36.91 18.34
N LYS A 2 1.03 -36.53 18.06
CA LYS A 2 1.70 -35.40 18.69
C LYS A 2 2.17 -34.44 17.59
N VAL A 3 1.84 -33.16 17.72
CA VAL A 3 2.31 -32.09 16.81
C VAL A 3 3.61 -31.52 17.38
N ILE A 4 4.69 -31.51 16.60
CA ILE A 4 5.98 -30.94 16.96
C ILE A 4 6.41 -30.02 15.79
N ASN A 5 6.65 -28.75 16.05
CA ASN A 5 7.12 -27.75 15.06
C ASN A 5 6.30 -27.71 13.76
N GLY A 6 4.98 -27.76 13.84
CA GLY A 6 4.08 -27.74 12.69
C GLY A 6 4.04 -29.06 11.89
N THR A 7 4.67 -30.10 12.37
CA THR A 7 4.65 -31.45 11.78
C THR A 7 3.87 -32.37 12.68
N THR A 8 2.90 -33.08 12.13
CA THR A 8 2.16 -34.13 12.86
C THR A 8 2.92 -35.45 12.74
N LYS A 9 3.34 -35.99 13.89
CA LYS A 9 3.93 -37.31 13.97
C LYS A 9 2.81 -38.32 14.24
N ILE A 10 2.61 -39.26 13.33
CA ILE A 10 1.69 -40.41 13.48
C ILE A 10 2.57 -41.61 13.71
N SER A 11 2.52 -42.17 14.90
CA SER A 11 3.20 -43.44 15.23
C SER A 11 2.18 -44.56 15.15
N GLY A 12 2.38 -45.50 14.26
CA GLY A 12 1.69 -46.80 14.23
C GLY A 12 2.62 -47.91 14.75
N THR A 13 2.11 -49.10 14.87
CA THR A 13 2.87 -50.29 15.26
C THR A 13 3.95 -50.68 14.21
N ASP A 14 3.87 -50.16 12.98
CA ASP A 14 4.92 -50.28 11.97
C ASP A 14 5.86 -49.07 12.02
N ILE A 15 7.15 -49.36 11.81
CA ILE A 15 8.32 -48.50 12.01
C ILE A 15 8.36 -47.25 11.11
N ASN A 16 7.35 -47.01 10.28
CA ASN A 16 7.30 -45.86 9.39
C ASN A 16 6.69 -44.62 10.09
N THR A 17 7.55 -43.72 10.47
CA THR A 17 7.13 -42.40 10.97
C THR A 17 6.73 -41.48 9.81
N ILE A 18 5.45 -41.15 9.66
CA ILE A 18 4.97 -40.22 8.65
C ILE A 18 5.03 -38.80 9.23
N TYR A 19 5.81 -37.95 8.61
CA TYR A 19 5.83 -36.51 8.89
C TYR A 19 4.85 -35.80 7.96
N ALA A 20 3.76 -35.31 8.51
CA ALA A 20 2.80 -34.49 7.75
C ALA A 20 3.02 -32.99 8.06
N LYS A 21 3.33 -32.21 7.04
CA LYS A 21 3.35 -30.75 7.18
C LYS A 21 1.90 -30.22 7.17
N THR A 22 1.55 -29.46 8.20
CA THR A 22 0.26 -28.78 8.26
C THR A 22 0.30 -27.47 7.47
N ALA A 23 -0.87 -26.99 7.01
CA ALA A 23 -0.97 -25.70 6.35
C ALA A 23 -0.44 -24.59 7.29
N PRO A 24 0.36 -23.63 6.78
CA PRO A 24 0.93 -22.58 7.61
C PRO A 24 -0.12 -21.60 8.10
N SER A 25 0.19 -20.91 9.17
CA SER A 25 -0.69 -19.90 9.74
C SER A 25 -0.84 -18.67 8.82
N LYS A 26 -1.79 -17.82 9.18
CA LYS A 26 -2.09 -16.59 8.41
C LYS A 26 -0.96 -15.59 8.49
N VAL A 27 -0.54 -15.06 7.33
CA VAL A 27 0.40 -13.94 7.24
C VAL A 27 -0.18 -12.70 7.94
N GLN A 28 0.62 -12.09 8.80
CA GLN A 28 0.28 -10.86 9.51
C GLN A 28 0.99 -9.63 8.89
N TYR A 29 0.41 -8.45 9.09
CA TYR A 29 1.01 -7.14 8.84
C TYR A 29 1.59 -6.91 7.44
N ILE A 30 0.88 -7.35 6.38
CA ILE A 30 1.28 -6.97 5.02
C ILE A 30 1.23 -5.45 4.84
N ALA A 31 2.33 -4.87 4.36
CA ALA A 31 2.49 -3.43 4.14
C ALA A 31 3.40 -3.15 2.95
N ILE A 32 3.35 -1.90 2.43
CA ILE A 32 4.43 -1.38 1.62
C ILE A 32 5.55 -0.96 2.58
N LYS A 33 6.72 -1.56 2.42
CA LYS A 33 7.94 -1.25 3.18
C LYS A 33 8.67 -0.07 2.56
N ASN A 34 8.87 -0.10 1.23
CA ASN A 34 9.56 0.93 0.47
C ASN A 34 8.77 1.30 -0.78
N PHE A 35 8.88 2.55 -1.21
CA PHE A 35 8.38 3.03 -2.48
C PHE A 35 9.39 4.02 -3.08
N TRP A 36 9.97 3.65 -4.22
CA TRP A 36 10.96 4.46 -4.93
C TRP A 36 10.28 5.27 -6.04
N TYR A 37 9.99 6.53 -5.76
CA TYR A 37 9.24 7.41 -6.65
C TYR A 37 9.84 7.55 -8.05
N TYR A 38 11.17 7.67 -8.13
CA TYR A 38 11.87 7.85 -9.40
C TYR A 38 11.81 6.61 -10.30
N LEU A 39 11.97 5.43 -9.71
CA LEU A 39 11.87 4.14 -10.39
C LEU A 39 10.42 3.69 -10.57
N ASN A 40 9.52 4.23 -9.74
CA ASN A 40 8.14 3.77 -9.58
C ASN A 40 8.07 2.29 -9.17
N ASP A 41 8.87 1.91 -8.22
CA ASP A 41 8.95 0.57 -7.67
C ASP A 41 8.34 0.52 -6.27
N ALA A 42 7.76 -0.61 -5.91
CA ALA A 42 7.17 -0.83 -4.60
C ALA A 42 7.61 -2.17 -4.04
N GLN A 43 8.09 -2.16 -2.80
CA GLN A 43 8.36 -3.36 -2.02
C GLN A 43 7.20 -3.62 -1.06
N PHE A 44 6.56 -4.76 -1.21
CA PHE A 44 5.63 -5.29 -0.23
C PHE A 44 6.38 -6.20 0.74
N GLY A 45 6.09 -6.08 2.02
CA GLY A 45 6.67 -6.94 3.04
C GLY A 45 5.63 -7.34 4.09
N TRP A 46 5.90 -8.44 4.79
CA TRP A 46 5.03 -9.03 5.80
C TRP A 46 5.85 -9.70 6.90
N ASN A 47 5.20 -10.14 7.97
CA ASN A 47 5.86 -10.90 9.01
C ASN A 47 6.07 -12.35 8.57
N ALA A 48 7.22 -12.91 8.98
CA ALA A 48 7.50 -14.32 8.78
C ALA A 48 6.41 -15.20 9.42
N VAL A 49 6.12 -16.31 8.77
CA VAL A 49 5.27 -17.37 9.30
C VAL A 49 6.15 -18.57 9.58
N GLN A 50 6.06 -19.09 10.79
CA GLN A 50 6.86 -20.23 11.22
C GLN A 50 6.62 -21.44 10.30
N ASN A 51 7.69 -22.14 9.96
CA ASN A 51 7.70 -23.32 9.08
C ASN A 51 7.14 -23.08 7.64
N ALA A 52 7.02 -21.82 7.19
CA ALA A 52 6.67 -21.54 5.81
C ALA A 52 7.88 -21.79 4.89
N ASP A 53 7.67 -22.52 3.81
CA ASP A 53 8.67 -22.69 2.76
C ASP A 53 8.67 -21.49 1.79
N GLY A 54 7.61 -20.68 1.80
CA GLY A 54 7.53 -19.45 1.04
C GLY A 54 6.16 -18.79 1.10
N TYR A 55 5.99 -17.79 0.23
CA TYR A 55 4.83 -16.90 0.25
C TYR A 55 4.32 -16.67 -1.16
N GLN A 56 3.02 -16.41 -1.25
CA GLN A 56 2.36 -15.91 -2.47
C GLN A 56 1.87 -14.51 -2.22
N LEU A 57 2.32 -13.55 -3.05
CA LEU A 57 1.78 -12.19 -3.09
C LEU A 57 0.78 -12.07 -4.23
N GLN A 58 -0.39 -11.50 -3.94
CA GLN A 58 -1.39 -11.16 -4.93
C GLN A 58 -1.71 -9.66 -4.88
N VAL A 59 -1.59 -8.97 -6.02
CA VAL A 59 -2.00 -7.57 -6.17
C VAL A 59 -3.13 -7.49 -7.17
N LYS A 60 -4.24 -6.86 -6.77
CA LYS A 60 -5.42 -6.63 -7.61
C LYS A 60 -5.70 -5.15 -7.79
N ASN A 61 -6.29 -4.77 -8.91
CA ASN A 61 -6.83 -3.42 -9.07
C ASN A 61 -8.14 -3.25 -8.27
N TYR A 62 -8.68 -2.02 -8.29
CA TYR A 62 -9.92 -1.66 -7.60
C TYR A 62 -11.16 -2.46 -8.09
N LYS A 63 -11.13 -3.00 -9.32
CA LYS A 63 -12.18 -3.87 -9.88
C LYS A 63 -11.99 -5.35 -9.55
N GLY A 64 -10.87 -5.73 -8.89
CA GLY A 64 -10.59 -7.11 -8.53
C GLY A 64 -9.75 -7.89 -9.55
N LYS A 65 -9.40 -7.31 -10.71
CA LYS A 65 -8.52 -7.92 -11.71
C LYS A 65 -7.13 -8.10 -11.13
N ASN A 66 -6.54 -9.29 -11.28
CA ASN A 66 -5.16 -9.55 -10.91
C ASN A 66 -4.22 -8.69 -11.76
N LEU A 67 -3.30 -8.00 -11.10
CA LEU A 67 -2.20 -7.25 -11.71
C LEU A 67 -0.87 -7.95 -11.48
N TYR A 68 -0.75 -8.68 -10.36
CA TYR A 68 0.39 -9.49 -10.00
C TYR A 68 -0.07 -10.68 -9.16
N ASN A 69 0.55 -11.83 -9.38
CA ASN A 69 0.34 -13.05 -8.61
C ASN A 69 1.60 -13.89 -8.68
N GLY A 70 2.49 -13.73 -7.70
CA GLY A 70 3.82 -14.37 -7.72
C GLY A 70 4.20 -14.99 -6.39
N TYR A 71 5.29 -15.73 -6.41
CA TYR A 71 5.83 -16.48 -5.28
C TYR A 71 7.22 -15.99 -4.92
N THR A 72 7.57 -16.08 -3.63
CA THR A 72 8.90 -15.75 -3.10
C THR A 72 9.16 -16.59 -1.86
N SER A 73 10.43 -16.89 -1.60
CA SER A 73 10.88 -17.46 -0.31
C SER A 73 11.11 -16.40 0.75
N SER A 74 11.24 -15.13 0.34
CA SER A 74 11.48 -13.99 1.24
C SER A 74 10.19 -13.47 1.86
N THR A 75 10.31 -12.76 2.99
CA THR A 75 9.19 -12.03 3.61
C THR A 75 8.87 -10.68 2.95
N TYR A 76 9.36 -10.50 1.73
CA TYR A 76 9.10 -9.34 0.89
C TYR A 76 9.06 -9.71 -0.60
N GLN A 77 8.50 -8.83 -1.40
CA GLN A 77 8.48 -8.92 -2.86
C GLN A 77 8.51 -7.52 -3.47
N ASP A 78 9.43 -7.31 -4.39
CA ASP A 78 9.51 -6.10 -5.19
C ASP A 78 8.60 -6.22 -6.41
N ILE A 79 7.95 -5.12 -6.77
CA ILE A 79 7.14 -4.98 -7.98
C ILE A 79 7.68 -3.80 -8.79
N THR A 80 8.27 -4.11 -9.93
CA THR A 80 8.96 -3.18 -10.82
C THR A 80 8.50 -3.41 -12.27
N PRO A 81 7.95 -2.39 -12.96
CA PRO A 81 7.45 -1.14 -12.41
C PRO A 81 6.13 -1.32 -11.64
N PHE A 82 5.91 -0.49 -10.62
CA PHE A 82 4.65 -0.52 -9.89
C PHE A 82 3.50 0.15 -10.67
N PHE A 83 2.28 -0.27 -10.41
CA PHE A 83 1.09 0.13 -11.15
C PHE A 83 0.72 1.60 -10.96
N LYS A 84 0.93 2.45 -11.99
CA LYS A 84 0.66 3.90 -11.94
C LYS A 84 -0.81 4.24 -12.13
N ASN A 85 -1.27 5.27 -11.42
CA ASN A 85 -2.58 5.91 -11.60
C ASN A 85 -3.78 4.96 -11.46
N VAL A 86 -3.60 3.89 -10.66
CA VAL A 86 -4.66 2.95 -10.32
C VAL A 86 -4.63 2.65 -8.84
N PHE A 87 -5.81 2.55 -8.23
CA PHE A 87 -5.95 2.06 -6.85
C PHE A 87 -5.83 0.55 -6.83
N THR A 88 -4.93 0.04 -5.99
CA THR A 88 -4.64 -1.39 -5.86
C THR A 88 -4.86 -1.87 -4.44
N LYS A 89 -5.07 -3.17 -4.31
CA LYS A 89 -5.08 -3.89 -3.03
C LYS A 89 -4.19 -5.11 -3.13
N ALA A 90 -3.39 -5.36 -2.10
CA ALA A 90 -2.47 -6.48 -2.04
C ALA A 90 -2.74 -7.34 -0.80
N ARG A 91 -2.50 -8.63 -0.91
CA ARG A 91 -2.55 -9.61 0.17
C ARG A 91 -1.48 -10.68 -0.06
N ALA A 92 -1.05 -11.32 1.02
CA ALA A 92 -0.10 -12.43 0.97
C ALA A 92 -0.63 -13.64 1.75
N ARG A 93 -0.13 -14.82 1.40
CA ARG A 93 -0.31 -16.04 2.19
C ARG A 93 0.97 -16.85 2.18
N ALA A 94 1.22 -17.61 3.23
CA ALA A 94 2.31 -18.55 3.31
C ALA A 94 1.93 -19.88 2.64
N TYR A 95 2.94 -20.68 2.26
CA TYR A 95 2.75 -22.06 1.86
C TYR A 95 3.86 -22.94 2.43
N VAL A 96 3.58 -24.22 2.53
CA VAL A 96 4.56 -25.30 2.69
C VAL A 96 4.52 -26.21 1.46
N GLN A 97 5.63 -26.86 1.14
CA GLN A 97 5.70 -27.87 0.10
C GLN A 97 5.53 -29.26 0.69
N VAL A 98 4.60 -30.03 0.14
CA VAL A 98 4.35 -31.42 0.49
C VAL A 98 4.31 -32.22 -0.81
N ASN A 99 5.22 -33.15 -0.99
CA ASN A 99 5.32 -34.01 -2.20
C ASN A 99 5.29 -33.17 -3.50
N GLY A 100 6.05 -32.07 -3.53
CA GLY A 100 6.12 -31.16 -4.69
C GLY A 100 4.92 -30.22 -4.87
N GLN A 101 3.87 -30.36 -4.08
CA GLN A 101 2.69 -29.50 -4.13
C GLN A 101 2.70 -28.43 -3.02
N ARG A 102 2.18 -27.23 -3.33
CA ARG A 102 2.05 -26.15 -2.35
C ARG A 102 0.75 -26.27 -1.57
N VAL A 103 0.87 -26.46 -0.26
CA VAL A 103 -0.25 -26.38 0.69
C VAL A 103 -0.29 -24.98 1.27
N PHE A 104 -1.36 -24.23 1.01
CA PHE A 104 -1.45 -22.82 1.36
C PHE A 104 -2.13 -22.62 2.69
N GLY A 105 -1.60 -21.70 3.48
CA GLY A 105 -2.29 -21.07 4.59
C GLY A 105 -3.32 -20.04 4.13
N PRO A 106 -4.11 -19.48 5.05
CA PRO A 106 -5.13 -18.48 4.74
C PRO A 106 -4.50 -17.16 4.30
N TRP A 107 -5.22 -16.41 3.44
CA TRP A 107 -4.83 -15.08 3.00
C TRP A 107 -4.80 -14.08 4.15
N SER A 108 -3.82 -13.18 4.13
CA SER A 108 -3.82 -11.98 4.98
C SER A 108 -5.01 -11.08 4.68
N GLY A 109 -5.23 -10.08 5.53
CA GLY A 109 -6.05 -8.92 5.17
C GLY A 109 -5.43 -8.15 3.99
N PHE A 110 -6.23 -7.30 3.33
CA PHE A 110 -5.73 -6.45 2.26
C PHE A 110 -5.02 -5.21 2.81
N THR A 111 -3.84 -4.87 2.24
CA THR A 111 -3.29 -3.52 2.27
C THR A 111 -3.70 -2.78 1.00
N TYR A 112 -3.89 -1.47 1.10
CA TYR A 112 -4.40 -0.64 0.01
C TYR A 112 -3.38 0.42 -0.38
N THR A 113 -3.18 0.61 -1.68
CA THR A 113 -2.21 1.58 -2.18
C THR A 113 -2.63 2.17 -3.52
N ALA A 114 -2.07 3.32 -3.83
CA ALA A 114 -2.15 3.95 -5.14
C ALA A 114 -0.94 4.86 -5.29
N SER A 115 -0.31 4.85 -6.45
CA SER A 115 0.70 5.84 -6.79
C SER A 115 0.20 6.78 -7.88
N SER A 116 0.60 8.05 -7.81
CA SER A 116 0.36 9.01 -8.88
C SER A 116 1.67 9.29 -9.60
N SER A 117 1.60 9.33 -10.92
CA SER A 117 2.76 9.70 -11.73
C SER A 117 3.11 11.19 -11.64
N SER A 118 2.25 12.04 -11.11
CA SER A 118 2.54 13.47 -10.97
C SER A 118 1.62 14.18 -9.96
N VAL A 119 2.25 14.96 -9.08
CA VAL A 119 1.61 16.05 -8.34
C VAL A 119 2.41 17.30 -8.62
N LYS A 120 1.76 18.34 -9.13
CA LYS A 120 2.36 19.65 -9.40
C LYS A 120 1.79 20.68 -8.44
N VAL A 121 2.68 21.46 -7.82
CA VAL A 121 2.32 22.56 -6.93
C VAL A 121 2.80 23.85 -7.56
N ILE A 122 1.89 24.79 -7.72
CA ILE A 122 2.14 26.09 -8.37
C ILE A 122 1.77 27.17 -7.38
N ARG A 123 2.66 28.13 -7.22
CA ARG A 123 2.39 29.34 -6.42
C ARG A 123 2.01 30.49 -7.34
N SER A 124 1.04 31.30 -6.94
CA SER A 124 0.67 32.52 -7.70
C SER A 124 1.83 33.53 -7.69
N ALA A 125 1.92 34.41 -8.71
CA ALA A 125 2.92 35.47 -8.78
C ALA A 125 2.91 36.36 -7.52
N SER A 126 1.72 36.68 -7.00
CA SER A 126 1.56 37.41 -5.72
C SER A 126 1.95 36.61 -4.47
N LYS A 127 2.33 35.32 -4.64
CA LYS A 127 2.65 34.36 -3.58
C LYS A 127 1.57 34.18 -2.49
N LYS A 128 0.33 34.61 -2.76
CA LYS A 128 -0.82 34.53 -1.81
C LYS A 128 -1.69 33.29 -2.00
N LYS A 129 -1.50 32.52 -3.10
CA LYS A 129 -2.28 31.32 -3.44
C LYS A 129 -1.34 30.17 -3.81
N ILE A 130 -1.73 28.95 -3.46
CA ILE A 130 -1.08 27.71 -3.91
C ILE A 130 -2.13 26.87 -4.62
N THR A 131 -1.84 26.50 -5.86
CA THR A 131 -2.64 25.56 -6.65
C THR A 131 -1.95 24.23 -6.72
N VAL A 132 -2.66 23.18 -6.34
CA VAL A 132 -2.21 21.78 -6.42
C VAL A 132 -2.94 21.13 -7.58
N LYS A 133 -2.19 20.46 -8.47
CA LYS A 133 -2.73 19.65 -9.57
C LYS A 133 -2.21 18.22 -9.43
N TRP A 134 -3.05 17.23 -9.70
CA TRP A 134 -2.66 15.81 -9.66
C TRP A 134 -3.31 15.04 -10.79
N LYS A 135 -2.74 13.89 -11.14
CA LYS A 135 -3.34 12.97 -12.10
C LYS A 135 -4.44 12.16 -11.42
N LYS A 136 -5.58 11.97 -12.09
CA LYS A 136 -6.67 11.13 -11.57
C LYS A 136 -6.20 9.69 -11.40
N ILE A 137 -6.60 9.06 -10.29
CA ILE A 137 -6.33 7.66 -9.96
C ILE A 137 -7.58 6.86 -10.25
N LYS A 138 -7.49 5.86 -11.12
CA LYS A 138 -8.59 4.90 -11.38
C LYS A 138 -8.92 4.16 -10.07
N GLY A 139 -10.19 4.16 -9.68
CA GLY A 139 -10.67 3.55 -8.43
C GLY A 139 -10.59 4.45 -7.20
N ALA A 140 -10.03 5.66 -7.28
CA ALA A 140 -10.16 6.64 -6.21
C ALA A 140 -11.57 7.23 -6.17
N THR A 141 -12.11 7.43 -4.97
CA THR A 141 -13.40 8.08 -4.72
C THR A 141 -13.23 9.52 -4.26
N SER A 142 -12.09 9.83 -3.63
CA SER A 142 -11.76 11.18 -3.22
C SER A 142 -10.25 11.37 -3.06
N TYR A 143 -9.86 12.64 -3.01
CA TYR A 143 -8.49 13.10 -2.73
C TYR A 143 -8.52 14.01 -1.52
N THR A 144 -7.56 13.83 -0.59
CA THR A 144 -7.41 14.74 0.54
C THR A 144 -6.07 15.47 0.42
N ILE A 145 -6.15 16.79 0.44
CA ILE A 145 -4.98 17.67 0.36
C ILE A 145 -4.61 18.10 1.78
N TYR A 146 -3.32 17.99 2.08
CA TYR A 146 -2.70 18.47 3.30
C TYR A 146 -1.57 19.44 2.94
N ALA A 147 -1.30 20.40 3.82
CA ALA A 147 -0.17 21.31 3.65
C ALA A 147 0.52 21.60 4.99
N SER A 148 1.82 21.85 4.92
CA SER A 148 2.69 22.20 6.05
C SER A 148 3.77 23.20 5.63
N THR A 149 4.37 23.86 6.61
CA THR A 149 5.62 24.62 6.47
C THR A 149 6.85 23.79 6.85
N LYS A 150 6.65 22.57 7.36
CA LYS A 150 7.71 21.60 7.69
C LYS A 150 7.63 20.45 6.70
N GLN A 151 8.79 19.93 6.28
CA GLN A 151 8.88 18.89 5.24
C GLN A 151 8.19 17.59 5.64
N ASN A 152 8.44 17.10 6.84
CA ASN A 152 8.03 15.77 7.27
C ASN A 152 6.95 15.75 8.34
N SER A 153 6.51 16.92 8.85
CA SER A 153 5.58 17.01 9.98
C SER A 153 4.61 18.18 9.87
N GLY A 154 3.67 18.30 10.81
CA GLY A 154 2.77 19.43 10.94
C GLY A 154 1.77 19.62 9.80
N PHE A 155 1.47 18.58 9.04
CA PHE A 155 0.53 18.64 7.93
C PHE A 155 -0.90 18.84 8.41
N LYS A 156 -1.52 19.93 8.01
CA LYS A 156 -2.93 20.23 8.27
C LYS A 156 -3.77 19.93 7.05
N LYS A 157 -4.93 19.32 7.27
CA LYS A 157 -5.92 19.07 6.21
C LYS A 157 -6.43 20.38 5.64
N ILE A 158 -6.36 20.51 4.31
CA ILE A 158 -6.88 21.67 3.57
C ILE A 158 -8.28 21.38 3.07
N LYS A 159 -8.46 20.30 2.30
CA LYS A 159 -9.74 19.94 1.68
C LYS A 159 -9.77 18.48 1.28
N THR A 160 -10.95 17.86 1.34
CA THR A 160 -11.25 16.61 0.66
C THR A 160 -12.11 16.92 -0.57
N ILE A 161 -11.74 16.35 -1.72
CA ILE A 161 -12.35 16.60 -3.02
C ILE A 161 -12.80 15.26 -3.60
N SER A 162 -14.04 15.19 -4.10
CA SER A 162 -14.55 14.02 -4.79
C SER A 162 -13.74 13.76 -6.08
N ALA A 163 -13.43 12.50 -6.36
CA ALA A 163 -12.71 12.10 -7.56
C ALA A 163 -13.50 12.35 -8.86
N LYS A 164 -14.82 12.54 -8.78
CA LYS A 164 -15.68 12.94 -9.90
C LYS A 164 -15.42 14.37 -10.36
N LYS A 165 -14.93 15.23 -9.45
CA LYS A 165 -14.65 16.64 -9.72
C LYS A 165 -13.28 16.87 -10.35
N LYS A 166 -12.81 18.13 -10.41
CA LYS A 166 -11.52 18.53 -10.97
C LYS A 166 -10.36 17.94 -10.16
N SER A 167 -9.26 17.58 -10.84
CA SER A 167 -8.01 17.13 -10.26
C SER A 167 -7.06 18.27 -9.90
N SER A 168 -7.63 19.36 -9.39
CA SER A 168 -6.88 20.53 -8.92
C SER A 168 -7.63 21.24 -7.79
N TYR A 169 -6.87 21.94 -6.94
CA TYR A 169 -7.43 22.76 -5.89
C TYR A 169 -6.50 23.93 -5.54
N THR A 170 -7.09 25.12 -5.31
CA THR A 170 -6.35 26.30 -4.91
C THR A 170 -6.73 26.71 -3.49
N PHE A 171 -5.74 26.99 -2.66
CA PHE A 171 -5.95 27.48 -1.30
C PHE A 171 -5.09 28.71 -0.97
N LYS A 172 -5.54 29.48 0.03
CA LYS A 172 -4.91 30.73 0.49
C LYS A 172 -4.46 30.68 1.95
N LYS A 173 -4.84 29.62 2.68
CA LYS A 173 -4.62 29.47 4.13
C LYS A 173 -4.25 28.01 4.47
N ILE A 174 -3.47 27.85 5.55
CA ILE A 174 -3.27 26.55 6.22
C ILE A 174 -3.85 26.68 7.63
N GLY A 175 -4.97 26.04 7.88
CA GLY A 175 -5.80 26.34 9.05
C GLY A 175 -6.24 27.81 9.06
N LYS A 176 -6.05 28.51 10.15
CA LYS A 176 -6.36 29.94 10.28
C LYS A 176 -5.31 30.88 9.68
N LYS A 177 -4.08 30.41 9.39
CA LYS A 177 -2.93 31.23 8.97
C LYS A 177 -2.91 31.45 7.45
N LYS A 178 -2.84 32.72 7.00
CA LYS A 178 -2.61 33.11 5.59
C LYS A 178 -1.22 32.66 5.13
N LEU A 179 -1.06 32.40 3.83
CA LEU A 179 0.24 32.10 3.23
C LEU A 179 1.16 33.35 3.29
N LYS A 180 2.42 33.14 3.66
CA LYS A 180 3.46 34.18 3.73
C LYS A 180 4.33 34.15 2.49
N LYS A 181 4.75 35.32 1.94
CA LYS A 181 5.54 35.41 0.71
C LYS A 181 6.86 34.63 0.76
N ASN A 182 7.64 34.78 1.78
CA ASN A 182 9.00 34.21 1.90
C ASN A 182 9.00 32.90 2.73
N LYS A 183 8.13 31.97 2.38
CA LYS A 183 8.03 30.69 3.09
C LYS A 183 7.81 29.54 2.12
N ARG A 184 8.58 28.46 2.31
CA ARG A 184 8.37 27.20 1.60
C ARG A 184 7.18 26.45 2.19
N TYR A 185 6.40 25.84 1.32
CA TYR A 185 5.24 25.02 1.68
C TYR A 185 5.37 23.65 1.06
N TYR A 186 5.04 22.64 1.85
CA TYR A 186 4.99 21.24 1.47
C TYR A 186 3.54 20.81 1.39
N VAL A 187 3.19 20.12 0.32
CA VAL A 187 1.82 19.68 0.05
C VAL A 187 1.83 18.18 -0.13
N ARG A 188 0.88 17.50 0.51
CA ARG A 188 0.61 16.08 0.34
C ARG A 188 -0.77 15.89 -0.27
N VAL A 189 -0.87 14.98 -1.23
CA VAL A 189 -2.15 14.52 -1.78
C VAL A 189 -2.32 13.05 -1.42
N SER A 190 -3.33 12.76 -0.63
CA SER A 190 -3.72 11.41 -0.23
C SER A 190 -4.85 10.94 -1.12
N TYR A 191 -4.74 9.72 -1.60
CA TYR A 191 -5.73 9.06 -2.45
C TYR A 191 -6.60 8.15 -1.59
N ASN A 192 -7.93 8.25 -1.73
CA ASN A 192 -8.88 7.47 -0.96
C ASN A 192 -9.80 6.66 -1.87
N THR A 193 -10.19 5.48 -1.43
CA THR A 193 -11.22 4.65 -2.06
C THR A 193 -12.25 4.21 -1.02
N LYS A 194 -13.37 3.63 -1.47
CA LYS A 194 -14.35 2.99 -0.58
C LYS A 194 -14.22 1.47 -0.67
N VAL A 195 -14.30 0.80 0.48
CA VAL A 195 -14.40 -0.65 0.62
C VAL A 195 -15.61 -0.90 1.50
N GLY A 196 -16.71 -1.29 0.87
CA GLY A 196 -18.03 -1.24 1.52
C GLY A 196 -18.38 0.19 1.96
N LYS A 197 -18.77 0.37 3.20
CA LYS A 197 -19.08 1.68 3.81
C LYS A 197 -17.84 2.45 4.28
N LYS A 198 -16.67 1.81 4.39
CA LYS A 198 -15.42 2.42 4.93
C LYS A 198 -14.63 3.15 3.86
N THR A 199 -14.08 4.33 4.20
CA THR A 199 -13.09 5.03 3.37
C THR A 199 -11.69 4.52 3.73
N VAL A 200 -10.99 4.00 2.75
CA VAL A 200 -9.62 3.51 2.89
C VAL A 200 -8.67 4.48 2.19
N LYS A 201 -7.60 4.83 2.89
CA LYS A 201 -6.55 5.73 2.43
C LYS A 201 -5.40 4.91 1.83
N SER A 202 -4.83 5.38 0.71
CA SER A 202 -3.59 4.82 0.16
C SER A 202 -2.44 4.96 1.17
N LYS A 203 -1.57 3.94 1.24
CA LYS A 203 -0.34 3.98 2.02
C LYS A 203 0.76 4.84 1.37
N ILE A 204 0.65 5.08 0.06
CA ILE A 204 1.54 6.00 -0.69
C ILE A 204 0.82 7.34 -0.83
N GLU A 205 1.54 8.44 -0.53
CA GLU A 205 1.09 9.80 -0.71
C GLU A 205 2.06 10.54 -1.61
N ALA A 206 1.54 11.31 -2.56
CA ALA A 206 2.40 12.19 -3.34
C ALA A 206 2.73 13.45 -2.55
N VAL A 207 4.00 13.82 -2.55
CA VAL A 207 4.53 15.02 -1.87
C VAL A 207 5.18 15.94 -2.89
N ALA A 208 4.90 17.22 -2.80
CA ALA A 208 5.56 18.26 -3.59
C ALA A 208 5.76 19.52 -2.74
N SER A 209 6.71 20.36 -3.12
CA SER A 209 6.98 21.62 -2.42
C SER A 209 6.98 22.81 -3.36
N VAL A 210 6.76 24.01 -2.80
CA VAL A 210 6.81 25.30 -3.51
C VAL A 210 7.30 26.40 -2.56
N TYR A 211 8.10 27.30 -3.13
CA TYR A 211 8.63 28.48 -2.43
C TYR A 211 7.90 29.77 -2.85
#